data_28644522f5a5cb920b1bda81bcb0d698
#
_entry.id   28644522f5a5cb920b1bda81bcb0d698
#
_cell.length_a   1.000
_cell.length_b   1.000
_cell.length_c   1.000
_cell.angle_alpha   90.00
_cell.angle_beta   90.00
_cell.angle_gamma   90.00
#
_symmetry.space_group_name_H-M   'P 1'
#
loop_
_entity.id
_entity.type
_entity.pdbx_description
1 polymer ?
#
loop_
_entity_poly.entity_id
_entity_poly.type
_entity_poly.pdbx_seq_one_letter_code
_entity_poly.pdbx_strand_id
1 'polypeptide(L)'
;MAPRLLAIAATAVLLLAGSARADGLLIIANSSVNVATPLSLGQIAAIYLLRIATWPDGSHVVPVNREATSQTRETFTMTVLQQDNTSLAAYWNELHFMGKQPPVVQESEQAVLAFVQNVPGSIGYISTSVAPVGVKVVARVP
;
A
#
# COMPACT_ATOMS: atom_id res chain seq x y z
N MET A 1 -58.38 34.21 28.85
CA MET A 1 -57.76 33.56 27.64
C MET A 1 -56.29 33.57 27.86
N ALA A 2 -55.71 32.38 28.06
CA ALA A 2 -54.25 32.22 28.19
C ALA A 2 -53.65 31.84 26.84
N PRO A 3 -52.58 32.49 26.38
CA PRO A 3 -51.94 32.09 25.18
C PRO A 3 -51.09 30.81 25.39
N ARG A 4 -51.36 29.80 24.62
CA ARG A 4 -50.55 28.57 24.56
C ARG A 4 -49.24 28.89 23.84
N LEU A 5 -48.11 28.87 24.59
CA LEU A 5 -46.78 28.91 24.05
C LEU A 5 -46.46 27.51 23.47
N LEU A 6 -46.36 27.42 22.14
CA LEU A 6 -45.80 26.28 21.47
C LEU A 6 -44.27 26.32 21.60
N ALA A 7 -43.71 25.41 22.38
CA ALA A 7 -42.29 25.18 22.43
C ALA A 7 -41.90 24.36 21.20
N ILE A 8 -41.18 24.99 20.25
CA ILE A 8 -40.56 24.30 19.12
C ILE A 8 -39.25 23.71 19.62
N ALA A 9 -39.22 22.42 19.84
CA ALA A 9 -37.98 21.72 20.14
C ALA A 9 -37.16 21.58 18.82
N ALA A 10 -36.13 22.39 18.70
CA ALA A 10 -35.14 22.24 17.61
C ALA A 10 -34.23 21.06 17.93
N THR A 11 -34.50 19.94 17.26
CA THR A 11 -33.61 18.77 17.31
C THR A 11 -32.39 19.07 16.49
N ALA A 12 -31.28 19.41 17.14
CA ALA A 12 -29.98 19.53 16.48
C ALA A 12 -29.47 18.13 16.12
N VAL A 13 -29.58 17.78 14.86
CA VAL A 13 -28.91 16.58 14.30
C VAL A 13 -27.42 16.89 14.20
N LEU A 14 -26.65 16.41 15.15
CA LEU A 14 -25.19 16.42 15.07
C LEU A 14 -24.79 15.42 13.98
N LEU A 15 -24.51 15.91 12.79
CA LEU A 15 -23.79 15.17 11.76
C LEU A 15 -22.35 14.97 12.27
N LEU A 16 -22.10 13.82 12.86
CA LEU A 16 -20.75 13.32 13.05
C LEU A 16 -20.16 13.08 11.65
N ALA A 17 -19.49 14.11 11.11
CA ALA A 17 -18.59 13.92 10.00
C ALA A 17 -17.45 13.04 10.52
N GLY A 18 -17.57 11.73 10.33
CA GLY A 18 -16.46 10.80 10.53
C GLY A 18 -15.34 11.27 9.63
N SER A 19 -14.25 11.77 10.21
CA SER A 19 -13.03 12.02 9.46
C SER A 19 -12.64 10.69 8.83
N ALA A 20 -12.77 10.59 7.51
CA ALA A 20 -12.19 9.49 6.76
C ALA A 20 -10.67 9.58 6.99
N ARG A 21 -10.16 8.81 7.95
CA ARG A 21 -8.72 8.62 8.09
C ARG A 21 -8.26 7.98 6.80
N ALA A 22 -7.27 8.60 6.15
CA ALA A 22 -6.53 7.92 5.11
C ALA A 22 -6.03 6.61 5.72
N ASP A 23 -6.53 5.48 5.23
CA ASP A 23 -6.13 4.18 5.72
C ASP A 23 -4.64 4.01 5.46
N GLY A 24 -3.89 3.62 6.49
CA GLY A 24 -2.50 3.26 6.35
C GLY A 24 -2.33 2.04 5.44
N LEU A 25 -1.09 1.69 5.16
CA LEU A 25 -0.73 0.54 4.36
C LEU A 25 -0.12 -0.56 5.23
N LEU A 26 -0.43 -1.81 4.89
CA LEU A 26 0.29 -2.98 5.33
C LEU A 26 1.23 -3.41 4.20
N ILE A 27 2.51 -3.54 4.51
CA ILE A 27 3.47 -4.17 3.62
C ILE A 27 3.50 -5.66 3.97
N ILE A 28 3.15 -6.48 3.00
CA ILE A 28 2.97 -7.92 3.16
C ILE A 28 3.98 -8.69 2.33
N ALA A 29 4.43 -9.82 2.83
CA ALA A 29 5.36 -10.70 2.13
C ALA A 29 4.89 -12.16 2.20
N ASN A 30 5.30 -12.95 1.20
CA ASN A 30 5.06 -14.38 1.19
C ASN A 30 5.67 -15.03 2.44
N SER A 31 5.05 -16.11 2.91
CA SER A 31 5.50 -16.86 4.09
C SER A 31 6.93 -17.39 3.96
N SER A 32 7.46 -17.55 2.75
CA SER A 32 8.84 -17.93 2.47
C SER A 32 9.88 -16.87 2.83
N VAL A 33 9.46 -15.61 2.93
CA VAL A 33 10.37 -14.49 3.19
C VAL A 33 10.82 -14.50 4.64
N ASN A 34 12.13 -14.54 4.85
CA ASN A 34 12.74 -14.51 6.17
C ASN A 34 13.63 -13.29 6.31
N VAL A 35 13.10 -12.23 6.92
CA VAL A 35 13.78 -10.96 7.13
C VAL A 35 13.53 -10.44 8.53
N ALA A 36 14.44 -9.61 9.02
CA ALA A 36 14.21 -8.84 10.22
C ALA A 36 13.10 -7.81 9.98
N THR A 37 12.12 -7.76 10.87
CA THR A 37 10.98 -6.86 10.81
C THR A 37 10.99 -5.86 11.97
N PRO A 38 10.44 -4.65 11.76
CA PRO A 38 9.87 -4.15 10.50
C PRO A 38 10.95 -3.78 9.48
N LEU A 39 10.63 -3.93 8.19
CA LEU A 39 11.43 -3.32 7.13
C LEU A 39 11.32 -1.80 7.22
N SER A 40 12.41 -1.10 6.96
CA SER A 40 12.39 0.36 6.84
C SER A 40 11.75 0.80 5.53
N LEU A 41 11.23 2.03 5.49
CA LEU A 41 10.70 2.61 4.26
C LEU A 41 11.78 2.66 3.15
N GLY A 42 13.04 2.95 3.54
CA GLY A 42 14.16 2.93 2.60
C GLY A 42 14.43 1.56 1.99
N GLN A 43 14.33 0.48 2.77
CA GLN A 43 14.47 -0.89 2.26
C GLN A 43 13.33 -1.25 1.30
N ILE A 44 12.10 -0.90 1.65
CA ILE A 44 10.93 -1.13 0.80
C ILE A 44 11.06 -0.34 -0.52
N ALA A 45 11.44 0.94 -0.45
CA ALA A 45 11.67 1.75 -1.63
C ALA A 45 12.76 1.16 -2.53
N ALA A 46 13.87 0.71 -1.95
CA ALA A 46 14.95 0.08 -2.70
C ALA A 46 14.52 -1.20 -3.42
N ILE A 47 13.63 -1.99 -2.82
CA ILE A 47 13.02 -3.16 -3.45
C ILE A 47 12.18 -2.75 -4.66
N TYR A 48 11.28 -1.82 -4.50
CA TYR A 48 10.37 -1.40 -5.57
C TYR A 48 11.06 -0.60 -6.69
N LEU A 49 12.17 0.03 -6.38
CA LEU A 49 13.02 0.70 -7.37
C LEU A 49 14.06 -0.25 -7.98
N LEU A 50 13.97 -1.55 -7.71
CA LEU A 50 14.85 -2.61 -8.23
C LEU A 50 16.33 -2.41 -7.85
N ARG A 51 16.62 -1.76 -6.75
CA ARG A 51 17.96 -1.62 -6.18
C ARG A 51 18.35 -2.80 -5.30
N ILE A 52 17.36 -3.47 -4.71
CA ILE A 52 17.48 -4.73 -3.97
C ILE A 52 16.72 -5.80 -4.74
N ALA A 53 17.43 -6.80 -5.25
CA ALA A 53 16.86 -7.87 -6.07
C ALA A 53 16.76 -9.22 -5.34
N THR A 54 17.42 -9.35 -4.20
CA THR A 54 17.43 -10.59 -3.40
C THR A 54 17.18 -10.34 -1.95
N TRP A 55 16.52 -11.30 -1.31
CA TRP A 55 16.40 -11.37 0.14
C TRP A 55 17.75 -11.76 0.78
N PRO A 56 17.94 -11.58 2.11
CA PRO A 56 19.19 -11.94 2.77
C PRO A 56 19.64 -13.39 2.59
N ASP A 57 18.69 -14.31 2.37
CA ASP A 57 18.96 -15.73 2.10
C ASP A 57 19.37 -16.04 0.63
N GLY A 58 19.43 -15.02 -0.23
CA GLY A 58 19.75 -15.12 -1.65
C GLY A 58 18.57 -15.43 -2.56
N SER A 59 17.38 -15.67 -2.03
CA SER A 59 16.18 -15.86 -2.86
C SER A 59 15.76 -14.55 -3.53
N HIS A 60 15.11 -14.66 -4.69
CA HIS A 60 14.66 -13.49 -5.44
C HIS A 60 13.52 -12.74 -4.75
N VAL A 61 13.60 -11.42 -4.77
CA VAL A 61 12.49 -10.54 -4.41
C VAL A 61 11.57 -10.38 -5.61
N VAL A 62 10.26 -10.57 -5.39
CA VAL A 62 9.22 -10.37 -6.41
C VAL A 62 8.27 -9.27 -5.92
N PRO A 63 8.55 -7.99 -6.22
CA PRO A 63 7.68 -6.89 -5.82
C PRO A 63 6.42 -6.86 -6.68
N VAL A 64 5.28 -6.59 -6.04
CA VAL A 64 3.98 -6.47 -6.68
C VAL A 64 3.43 -5.07 -6.45
N ASN A 65 3.01 -4.43 -7.52
CA ASN A 65 2.43 -3.10 -7.51
C ASN A 65 0.93 -3.14 -7.82
N ARG A 66 0.24 -2.07 -7.53
CA ARG A 66 -1.14 -1.85 -7.97
C ARG A 66 -1.13 -1.13 -9.32
N GLU A 67 -2.28 -1.13 -9.98
CA GLU A 67 -2.49 -0.33 -11.21
C GLU A 67 -2.29 1.17 -10.95
N ALA A 68 -1.91 1.91 -11.99
CA ALA A 68 -1.53 3.31 -11.89
C ALA A 68 -2.65 4.23 -11.35
N THR A 69 -3.92 3.84 -11.55
CA THR A 69 -5.09 4.61 -11.09
C THR A 69 -5.51 4.31 -9.65
N SER A 70 -4.84 3.37 -9.00
CA SER A 70 -5.15 2.98 -7.62
C SER A 70 -4.77 4.08 -6.63
N GLN A 71 -5.71 4.44 -5.75
CA GLN A 71 -5.46 5.33 -4.61
C GLN A 71 -4.40 4.73 -3.67
N THR A 72 -4.44 3.42 -3.46
CA THR A 72 -3.46 2.70 -2.63
C THR A 72 -2.05 2.82 -3.22
N ARG A 73 -1.91 2.72 -4.54
CA ARG A 73 -0.63 2.94 -5.22
C ARG A 73 -0.15 4.38 -5.11
N GLU A 74 -1.04 5.34 -5.26
CA GLU A 74 -0.68 6.75 -5.09
C GLU A 74 -0.12 7.01 -3.69
N THR A 75 -0.82 6.55 -2.67
CA THR A 75 -0.38 6.65 -1.27
C THR A 75 1.00 5.98 -1.09
N PHE A 76 1.19 4.79 -1.61
CA PHE A 76 2.48 4.08 -1.55
C PHE A 76 3.59 4.85 -2.24
N THR A 77 3.35 5.35 -3.44
CA THR A 77 4.31 6.10 -4.23
C THR A 77 4.78 7.36 -3.49
N MET A 78 3.85 8.11 -2.94
CA MET A 78 4.17 9.35 -2.22
C MET A 78 4.82 9.09 -0.87
N THR A 79 4.35 8.12 -0.12
CA THR A 79 4.78 7.87 1.27
C THR A 79 6.05 7.05 1.34
N VAL A 80 6.15 5.99 0.54
CA VAL A 80 7.27 5.04 0.58
C VAL A 80 8.35 5.40 -0.43
N LEU A 81 7.99 5.59 -1.70
CA LEU A 81 8.96 5.93 -2.73
C LEU A 81 9.38 7.39 -2.68
N GLN A 82 8.55 8.26 -2.13
CA GLN A 82 8.78 9.72 -2.05
C GLN A 82 9.13 10.31 -3.42
N GLN A 83 8.41 9.89 -4.44
CA GLN A 83 8.60 10.27 -5.83
C GLN A 83 7.29 10.81 -6.39
N ASP A 84 7.37 11.74 -7.34
CA ASP A 84 6.25 12.11 -8.17
C ASP A 84 6.18 11.26 -9.45
N ASN A 85 5.06 11.34 -10.15
CA ASN A 85 4.84 10.54 -11.35
C ASN A 85 5.83 10.87 -12.48
N THR A 86 6.26 12.12 -12.60
CA THR A 86 7.21 12.56 -13.64
C THR A 86 8.59 11.99 -13.39
N SER A 87 9.09 12.07 -12.16
CA SER A 87 10.38 11.51 -11.77
C SER A 87 10.40 9.99 -11.91
N LEU A 88 9.32 9.31 -11.52
CA LEU A 88 9.20 7.85 -11.70
C LEU A 88 9.15 7.43 -13.15
N ALA A 89 8.43 8.17 -14.01
CA ALA A 89 8.38 7.86 -15.44
C ALA A 89 9.77 7.95 -16.08
N ALA A 90 10.54 8.97 -15.74
CA ALA A 90 11.92 9.13 -16.21
C ALA A 90 12.81 7.98 -15.71
N TYR A 91 12.69 7.62 -14.43
CA TYR A 91 13.42 6.52 -13.83
C TYR A 91 13.13 5.19 -14.52
N TRP A 92 11.86 4.86 -14.75
CA TRP A 92 11.47 3.61 -15.41
C TRP A 92 11.88 3.57 -16.89
N ASN A 93 11.84 4.69 -17.59
CA ASN A 93 12.36 4.78 -18.96
C ASN A 93 13.84 4.43 -19.01
N GLU A 94 14.64 4.96 -18.09
CA GLU A 94 16.06 4.65 -18.00
C GLU A 94 16.30 3.16 -17.72
N LEU A 95 15.60 2.57 -16.76
CA LEU A 95 15.70 1.15 -16.45
C LEU A 95 15.24 0.26 -17.61
N HIS A 96 14.22 0.67 -18.35
CA HIS A 96 13.76 -0.04 -19.54
C HIS A 96 14.85 -0.14 -20.59
N PHE A 97 15.56 0.95 -20.87
CA PHE A 97 16.70 0.93 -21.77
C PHE A 97 17.85 0.03 -21.29
N MET A 98 17.93 -0.21 -19.99
CA MET A 98 18.89 -1.15 -19.40
C MET A 98 18.39 -2.61 -19.39
N GLY A 99 17.23 -2.90 -19.99
CA GLY A 99 16.64 -4.23 -20.06
C GLY A 99 15.93 -4.68 -18.77
N LYS A 100 15.71 -3.77 -17.82
CA LYS A 100 14.97 -4.07 -16.58
C LYS A 100 13.49 -3.87 -16.77
N GLN A 101 12.69 -4.67 -16.07
CA GLN A 101 11.23 -4.57 -16.08
C GLN A 101 10.71 -4.08 -14.73
N PRO A 102 9.67 -3.23 -14.74
CA PRO A 102 9.04 -2.77 -13.51
C PRO A 102 8.38 -3.93 -12.74
N PRO A 103 8.03 -3.72 -11.47
CA PRO A 103 7.28 -4.71 -10.68
C PRO A 103 6.00 -5.17 -11.36
N VAL A 104 5.61 -6.42 -11.10
CA VAL A 104 4.31 -6.98 -11.54
C VAL A 104 3.17 -6.11 -11.02
N VAL A 105 2.14 -5.93 -11.85
CA VAL A 105 0.95 -5.13 -11.51
C VAL A 105 -0.25 -6.04 -11.28
N GLN A 106 -0.98 -5.79 -10.20
CA GLN A 106 -2.27 -6.41 -9.90
C GLN A 106 -3.35 -5.33 -9.77
N GLU A 107 -4.57 -5.65 -10.23
CA GLU A 107 -5.65 -4.67 -10.38
C GLU A 107 -6.59 -4.57 -9.18
N SER A 108 -6.32 -5.29 -8.10
CA SER A 108 -7.08 -5.20 -6.85
C SER A 108 -6.22 -5.56 -5.64
N GLU A 109 -6.64 -5.16 -4.45
CA GLU A 109 -5.97 -5.55 -3.21
C GLU A 109 -6.09 -7.06 -2.96
N GLN A 110 -7.22 -7.65 -3.31
CA GLN A 110 -7.44 -9.10 -3.23
C GLN A 110 -6.49 -9.84 -4.18
N ALA A 111 -6.26 -9.31 -5.38
CA ALA A 111 -5.29 -9.89 -6.32
C ALA A 111 -3.85 -9.76 -5.82
N VAL A 112 -3.48 -8.64 -5.20
CA VAL A 112 -2.19 -8.49 -4.52
C VAL A 112 -2.04 -9.51 -3.41
N LEU A 113 -3.04 -9.64 -2.54
CA LEU A 113 -3.02 -10.61 -1.44
C LEU A 113 -2.86 -12.04 -1.96
N ALA A 114 -3.65 -12.44 -2.96
CA ALA A 114 -3.57 -13.76 -3.57
C ALA A 114 -2.19 -14.02 -4.21
N PHE A 115 -1.63 -13.05 -4.89
CA PHE A 115 -0.29 -13.15 -5.47
C PHE A 115 0.77 -13.38 -4.39
N VAL A 116 0.74 -12.59 -3.33
CA VAL A 116 1.70 -12.70 -2.23
C VAL A 116 1.52 -14.01 -1.46
N GLN A 117 0.29 -14.51 -1.30
CA GLN A 117 0.05 -15.83 -0.71
C GLN A 117 0.70 -16.98 -1.49
N ASN A 118 0.75 -16.88 -2.81
CA ASN A 118 1.08 -18.01 -3.69
C ASN A 118 2.47 -17.94 -4.34
N VAL A 119 3.11 -16.77 -4.37
CA VAL A 119 4.40 -16.58 -5.04
C VAL A 119 5.52 -16.45 -4.01
N PRO A 120 6.44 -17.42 -3.92
CA PRO A 120 7.59 -17.32 -3.03
C PRO A 120 8.44 -16.08 -3.30
N GLY A 121 8.92 -15.44 -2.25
CA GLY A 121 9.75 -14.24 -2.33
C GLY A 121 9.00 -12.96 -2.64
N SER A 122 7.68 -13.02 -2.81
CA SER A 122 6.88 -11.84 -3.17
C SER A 122 6.65 -10.89 -2.00
N ILE A 123 6.54 -9.62 -2.33
CA ILE A 123 6.21 -8.51 -1.43
C ILE A 123 5.20 -7.60 -2.12
N GLY A 124 4.20 -7.16 -1.38
CA GLY A 124 3.14 -6.28 -1.86
C GLY A 124 2.68 -5.33 -0.77
N TYR A 125 1.69 -4.52 -1.10
CA TYR A 125 1.06 -3.63 -0.13
C TYR A 125 -0.45 -3.64 -0.32
N ILE A 126 -1.16 -3.56 0.79
CA ILE A 126 -2.63 -3.50 0.86
C ILE A 126 -3.03 -2.43 1.86
N SER A 127 -4.26 -1.95 1.79
CA SER A 127 -4.80 -1.06 2.82
C SER A 127 -5.06 -1.82 4.12
N THR A 128 -5.07 -1.09 5.23
CA THR A 128 -5.36 -1.67 6.56
C THR A 128 -6.77 -2.22 6.70
N SER A 129 -7.66 -1.93 5.75
CA SER A 129 -9.03 -2.49 5.71
C SER A 129 -9.09 -3.93 5.20
N VAL A 130 -8.01 -4.44 4.58
CA VAL A 130 -7.91 -5.81 4.10
C VAL A 130 -7.17 -6.67 5.12
N ALA A 131 -7.76 -7.81 5.48
CA ALA A 131 -7.12 -8.74 6.40
C ALA A 131 -5.93 -9.46 5.74
N PRO A 132 -4.72 -9.41 6.34
CA PRO A 132 -3.51 -10.01 5.76
C PRO A 132 -3.43 -11.51 6.01
N VAL A 133 -4.40 -12.27 5.53
CA VAL A 133 -4.50 -13.72 5.76
C VAL A 133 -3.46 -14.48 4.94
N GLY A 134 -2.73 -15.39 5.60
CA GLY A 134 -1.78 -16.29 4.93
C GLY A 134 -0.49 -15.65 4.42
N VAL A 135 -0.19 -14.45 4.88
CA VAL A 135 1.02 -13.70 4.55
C VAL A 135 1.67 -13.13 5.81
N LYS A 136 2.92 -12.69 5.69
CA LYS A 136 3.63 -11.98 6.77
C LYS A 136 3.44 -10.47 6.59
N VAL A 137 3.13 -9.76 7.67
CA VAL A 137 3.19 -8.30 7.70
C VAL A 137 4.61 -7.90 8.05
N VAL A 138 5.33 -7.30 7.11
CA VAL A 138 6.76 -6.96 7.26
C VAL A 138 6.99 -5.48 7.56
N ALA A 139 5.97 -4.65 7.41
CA ALA A 139 5.98 -3.26 7.84
C ALA A 139 4.57 -2.68 7.85
N ARG A 140 4.40 -1.57 8.56
CA ARG A 140 3.17 -0.75 8.55
C ARG A 140 3.54 0.67 8.17
N VAL A 141 2.75 1.26 7.29
CA VAL A 141 2.89 2.65 6.86
C VAL A 141 1.66 3.41 7.34
N PRO A 142 1.82 4.42 8.16
CA PRO A 142 0.70 5.21 8.67
C PRO A 142 -0.02 6.02 7.59
#